data_e215d4b7d2517d73a13a83bd01d81f82
#
_entry.id   e215d4b7d2517d73a13a83bd01d81f82
#
_cell.length_a   1.000
_cell.length_b   1.000
_cell.length_c   1.000
_cell.angle_alpha   90.00
_cell.angle_beta   90.00
_cell.angle_gamma   90.00
#
_symmetry.space_group_name_H-M   'P 1'
#
loop_
_entity.id
_entity.type
_entity.pdbx_description
1 polymer ?
#
loop_
_entity_poly.entity_id
_entity_poly.type
_entity_poly.pdbx_seq_one_letter_code
_entity_poly.pdbx_strand_id
1 'polypeptide(L)'
;VSFQPGAPEAELLEDVMLLLERAHSEKDRLIVVLDEFQEIKDIAANLDKQLRSIMQEQKHINYILLGSQESMMADIFENKKSPFYHFGELMRLGKLPRSDFYDYLSKRLSPVFPESYGPLADSILDFTECHPYYAQQLAANVWQIGVLQPKTEDVLQAAVDNIVVSHALDYERIWMGFKRTNRWILQRLASKKTLQSGEYRTSTIYSALKRLQK
;
A
#
# COMPACT_ATOMS: atom_id res chain seq x y z
N VAL A 1 35.72 -8.43 1.73
CA VAL A 1 35.15 -8.09 0.42
C VAL A 1 35.65 -6.71 0.08
N SER A 2 36.55 -6.62 -0.90
CA SER A 2 37.04 -5.33 -1.40
C SER A 2 36.06 -4.85 -2.46
N PHE A 3 35.31 -3.81 -2.16
CA PHE A 3 34.49 -3.10 -3.14
C PHE A 3 35.42 -2.59 -4.26
N GLN A 4 35.32 -3.14 -5.46
CA GLN A 4 36.01 -2.61 -6.64
C GLN A 4 35.07 -1.60 -7.32
N PRO A 5 35.40 -0.29 -7.35
CA PRO A 5 34.66 0.68 -8.12
C PRO A 5 34.73 0.32 -9.60
N GLY A 6 33.57 0.01 -10.22
CA GLY A 6 33.49 -0.34 -11.65
C GLY A 6 33.19 -1.81 -11.96
N ALA A 7 32.93 -2.65 -10.94
CA ALA A 7 32.37 -3.99 -11.17
C ALA A 7 31.01 -3.92 -11.85
N PRO A 8 30.66 -4.85 -12.76
CA PRO A 8 29.29 -4.93 -13.31
C PRO A 8 28.26 -5.07 -12.21
N GLU A 9 27.12 -4.42 -12.35
CA GLU A 9 26.04 -4.41 -11.34
C GLU A 9 25.61 -5.84 -10.92
N ALA A 10 25.69 -6.80 -11.82
CA ALA A 10 25.39 -8.21 -11.54
C ALA A 10 26.38 -8.87 -10.56
N GLU A 11 27.67 -8.57 -10.65
CA GLU A 11 28.70 -9.07 -9.73
C GLU A 11 28.52 -8.45 -8.33
N LEU A 12 28.16 -7.15 -8.27
CA LEU A 12 27.88 -6.46 -7.01
C LEU A 12 26.69 -7.08 -6.29
N LEU A 13 25.62 -7.42 -7.00
CA LEU A 13 24.46 -8.07 -6.41
C LEU A 13 24.82 -9.43 -5.83
N GLU A 14 25.53 -10.27 -6.59
CA GLU A 14 25.97 -11.58 -6.13
C GLU A 14 26.85 -11.48 -4.89
N ASP A 15 27.81 -10.55 -4.87
CA ASP A 15 28.68 -10.29 -3.72
C ASP A 15 27.88 -9.88 -2.48
N VAL A 16 26.91 -8.98 -2.62
CA VAL A 16 26.05 -8.57 -1.51
C VAL A 16 25.22 -9.74 -0.98
N MET A 17 24.63 -10.54 -1.87
CA MET A 17 23.84 -11.70 -1.46
C MET A 17 24.69 -12.80 -0.81
N LEU A 18 25.92 -13.00 -1.25
CA LEU A 18 26.89 -13.91 -0.63
C LEU A 18 27.35 -13.41 0.75
N LEU A 19 27.44 -12.09 0.96
CA LEU A 19 27.71 -11.53 2.29
C LEU A 19 26.62 -11.88 3.29
N LEU A 20 25.34 -11.85 2.88
CA LEU A 20 24.23 -12.25 3.73
C LEU A 20 24.37 -13.71 4.20
N GLU A 21 24.74 -14.63 3.30
CA GLU A 21 24.99 -16.04 3.66
C GLU A 21 26.16 -16.20 4.62
N ARG A 22 27.22 -15.38 4.49
CA ARG A 22 28.38 -15.40 5.42
C ARG A 22 28.10 -14.73 6.75
N ALA A 23 27.14 -13.82 6.82
CA ALA A 23 26.78 -13.10 8.05
C ALA A 23 25.93 -13.96 9.00
N HIS A 24 25.39 -15.09 8.52
CA HIS A 24 24.60 -15.99 9.34
C HIS A 24 25.48 -16.71 10.37
N SER A 25 24.94 -17.01 11.54
CA SER A 25 25.53 -17.90 12.53
C SER A 25 24.85 -19.28 12.47
N GLU A 26 25.57 -20.34 12.85
CA GLU A 26 25.00 -21.72 12.86
C GLU A 26 23.73 -21.84 13.74
N LYS A 27 23.52 -20.89 14.67
CA LYS A 27 22.41 -20.90 15.62
C LYS A 27 21.22 -20.03 15.18
N ASP A 28 21.45 -19.01 14.34
CA ASP A 28 20.46 -18.01 14.01
C ASP A 28 20.24 -17.91 12.50
N ARG A 29 19.02 -18.11 12.06
CA ARG A 29 18.65 -17.87 10.66
C ARG A 29 18.52 -16.37 10.40
N LEU A 30 19.08 -15.92 9.29
CA LEU A 30 18.90 -14.54 8.83
C LEU A 30 17.55 -14.41 8.12
N ILE A 31 16.81 -13.35 8.43
CA ILE A 31 15.61 -12.95 7.71
C ILE A 31 15.95 -11.72 6.88
N VAL A 32 15.80 -11.82 5.58
CA VAL A 32 16.00 -10.73 4.62
C VAL A 32 14.64 -10.29 4.09
N VAL A 33 14.34 -9.01 4.25
CA VAL A 33 13.10 -8.41 3.76
C VAL A 33 13.42 -7.54 2.56
N LEU A 34 12.81 -7.84 1.41
CA LEU A 34 12.88 -7.02 0.20
C LEU A 34 11.52 -6.37 -0.01
N ASP A 35 11.49 -5.05 0.15
CA ASP A 35 10.28 -4.24 -0.04
C ASP A 35 10.17 -3.76 -1.50
N GLU A 36 8.93 -3.49 -1.93
CA GLU A 36 8.58 -3.11 -3.31
C GLU A 36 9.15 -4.09 -4.37
N PHE A 37 9.08 -5.38 -4.05
CA PHE A 37 9.70 -6.43 -4.87
C PHE A 37 9.16 -6.50 -6.30
N GLN A 38 7.98 -5.94 -6.59
CA GLN A 38 7.45 -5.86 -7.95
C GLN A 38 8.32 -5.03 -8.90
N GLU A 39 9.14 -4.12 -8.38
CA GLU A 39 10.05 -3.28 -9.18
C GLU A 39 11.22 -4.06 -9.79
N ILE A 40 11.44 -5.32 -9.37
CA ILE A 40 12.56 -6.16 -9.85
C ILE A 40 12.63 -6.26 -11.37
N LYS A 41 11.49 -6.19 -12.06
CA LYS A 41 11.44 -6.29 -13.53
C LYS A 41 11.89 -5.01 -14.23
N ASP A 42 11.78 -3.87 -13.55
CA ASP A 42 12.06 -2.54 -14.10
C ASP A 42 13.47 -2.05 -13.76
N ILE A 43 14.13 -2.65 -12.74
CA ILE A 43 15.48 -2.25 -12.32
C ILE A 43 16.52 -2.69 -13.35
N ALA A 44 16.55 -3.98 -13.73
CA ALA A 44 17.50 -4.48 -14.71
C ALA A 44 17.00 -5.74 -15.44
N ALA A 45 17.44 -5.91 -16.68
CA ALA A 45 17.09 -7.09 -17.47
C ALA A 45 17.66 -8.37 -16.82
N ASN A 46 16.80 -9.38 -16.63
CA ASN A 46 17.12 -10.67 -16.01
C ASN A 46 17.52 -10.64 -14.52
N LEU A 47 17.32 -9.54 -13.82
CA LEU A 47 17.58 -9.43 -12.39
C LEU A 47 16.74 -10.45 -11.59
N ASP A 48 15.51 -10.68 -12.01
CA ASP A 48 14.60 -11.69 -11.48
C ASP A 48 15.20 -13.11 -11.55
N LYS A 49 15.81 -13.48 -12.67
CA LYS A 49 16.47 -14.78 -12.84
C LYS A 49 17.72 -14.92 -11.98
N GLN A 50 18.53 -13.87 -11.90
CA GLN A 50 19.75 -13.86 -11.09
C GLN A 50 19.42 -13.98 -9.61
N LEU A 51 18.52 -13.15 -9.09
CA LEU A 51 18.07 -13.25 -7.70
C LEU A 51 17.46 -14.62 -7.39
N ARG A 52 16.63 -15.14 -8.28
CA ARG A 52 16.05 -16.47 -8.10
C ARG A 52 17.11 -17.56 -8.02
N SER A 53 18.16 -17.50 -8.85
CA SER A 53 19.28 -18.45 -8.83
C SER A 53 20.04 -18.39 -7.50
N ILE A 54 20.37 -17.20 -7.02
CA ILE A 54 21.10 -16.99 -5.77
C ILE A 54 20.25 -17.47 -4.57
N MET A 55 19.01 -17.00 -4.48
CA MET A 55 18.11 -17.29 -3.34
C MET A 55 17.83 -18.79 -3.17
N GLN A 56 17.75 -19.55 -4.25
CA GLN A 56 17.47 -20.99 -4.15
C GLN A 56 18.64 -21.81 -3.61
N GLU A 57 19.87 -21.31 -3.70
CA GLU A 57 21.08 -21.97 -3.19
C GLU A 57 21.33 -21.66 -1.72
N GLN A 58 20.77 -20.57 -1.21
CA GLN A 58 20.94 -20.13 0.17
C GLN A 58 20.05 -20.93 1.12
N LYS A 59 20.67 -21.62 2.07
CA LYS A 59 19.96 -22.53 2.99
C LYS A 59 19.67 -21.92 4.35
N HIS A 60 20.36 -20.85 4.70
CA HIS A 60 20.31 -20.24 6.04
C HIS A 60 19.62 -18.89 6.05
N ILE A 61 19.09 -18.46 4.92
CA ILE A 61 18.37 -17.20 4.78
C ILE A 61 16.88 -17.49 4.51
N ASN A 62 16.03 -16.82 5.25
CA ASN A 62 14.60 -16.73 4.96
C ASN A 62 14.30 -15.40 4.29
N TYR A 63 13.59 -15.41 3.18
CA TYR A 63 13.21 -14.20 2.46
C TYR A 63 11.75 -13.86 2.69
N ILE A 64 11.49 -12.57 2.95
CA ILE A 64 10.16 -11.98 2.93
C ILE A 64 10.15 -10.96 1.81
N LEU A 65 9.34 -11.22 0.78
CA LEU A 65 9.23 -10.38 -0.41
C LEU A 65 7.91 -9.62 -0.32
N LEU A 66 8.00 -8.30 -0.12
CA LEU A 66 6.86 -7.42 0.05
C LEU A 66 6.58 -6.65 -1.24
N GLY A 67 5.33 -6.38 -1.53
CA GLY A 67 4.93 -5.55 -2.66
C GLY A 67 3.54 -4.98 -2.46
N SER A 68 3.39 -3.72 -2.81
CA SER A 68 2.13 -2.97 -2.69
C SER A 68 1.19 -3.16 -3.88
N GLN A 69 1.70 -3.62 -5.02
CA GLN A 69 0.94 -3.82 -6.26
C GLN A 69 0.57 -5.30 -6.45
N GLU A 70 -0.62 -5.67 -5.98
CA GLU A 70 -1.09 -7.06 -5.98
C GLU A 70 -1.04 -7.73 -7.37
N SER A 71 -1.43 -7.03 -8.43
CA SER A 71 -1.40 -7.57 -9.80
C SER A 71 0.01 -7.86 -10.31
N MET A 72 1.00 -7.02 -9.94
CA MET A 72 2.40 -7.23 -10.32
C MET A 72 3.03 -8.35 -9.50
N MET A 73 2.73 -8.43 -8.20
CA MET A 73 3.16 -9.55 -7.36
C MET A 73 2.57 -10.88 -7.85
N ALA A 74 1.30 -10.91 -8.22
CA ALA A 74 0.68 -12.10 -8.82
C ALA A 74 1.38 -12.49 -10.15
N ASP A 75 1.75 -11.53 -10.99
CA ASP A 75 2.50 -11.83 -12.22
C ASP A 75 3.90 -12.39 -11.94
N ILE A 76 4.52 -12.02 -10.84
CA ILE A 76 5.82 -12.56 -10.43
C ILE A 76 5.67 -14.00 -9.87
N PHE A 77 4.71 -14.27 -9.01
CA PHE A 77 4.65 -15.52 -8.25
C PHE A 77 3.65 -16.56 -8.80
N GLU A 78 2.64 -16.15 -9.54
CA GLU A 78 1.59 -17.03 -10.09
C GLU A 78 1.71 -17.27 -11.60
N ASN A 79 2.51 -16.47 -12.33
CA ASN A 79 2.72 -16.68 -13.75
C ASN A 79 3.74 -17.79 -13.99
N LYS A 80 3.30 -18.84 -14.73
CA LYS A 80 4.14 -20.02 -15.07
C LYS A 80 5.44 -19.68 -15.81
N LYS A 81 5.54 -18.52 -16.45
CA LYS A 81 6.74 -18.08 -17.17
C LYS A 81 7.71 -17.28 -16.29
N SER A 82 7.31 -16.93 -15.07
CA SER A 82 8.15 -16.18 -14.14
C SER A 82 9.19 -17.09 -13.48
N PRO A 83 10.44 -16.61 -13.27
CA PRO A 83 11.44 -17.34 -12.50
C PRO A 83 10.99 -17.64 -11.06
N PHE A 84 10.16 -16.78 -10.48
CA PHE A 84 9.63 -16.93 -9.12
C PHE A 84 8.33 -17.73 -9.03
N TYR A 85 7.90 -18.36 -10.13
CA TYR A 85 6.70 -19.19 -10.10
C TYR A 85 6.81 -20.29 -9.02
N HIS A 86 5.86 -20.28 -8.07
CA HIS A 86 5.85 -21.18 -6.90
C HIS A 86 7.13 -21.17 -6.04
N PHE A 87 7.86 -20.06 -6.02
CA PHE A 87 9.10 -19.98 -5.23
C PHE A 87 8.87 -19.90 -3.72
N GLY A 88 7.75 -19.39 -3.27
CA GLY A 88 7.41 -19.24 -1.86
C GLY A 88 5.92 -19.33 -1.63
N GLU A 89 5.52 -19.18 -0.38
CA GLU A 89 4.12 -19.07 0.03
C GLU A 89 3.62 -17.64 -0.20
N LEU A 90 2.52 -17.49 -0.91
CA LEU A 90 1.90 -16.19 -1.16
C LEU A 90 0.92 -15.87 -0.04
N MET A 91 1.22 -14.82 0.72
CA MET A 91 0.35 -14.29 1.75
C MET A 91 -0.29 -12.99 1.27
N ARG A 92 -1.61 -12.98 1.16
CA ARG A 92 -2.38 -11.76 0.84
C ARG A 92 -2.86 -11.11 2.12
N LEU A 93 -2.40 -9.89 2.37
CA LEU A 93 -2.85 -9.11 3.50
C LEU A 93 -4.17 -8.42 3.14
N GLY A 94 -5.24 -8.78 3.86
CA GLY A 94 -6.53 -8.10 3.77
C GLY A 94 -6.58 -6.82 4.61
N LYS A 95 -7.78 -6.24 4.70
CA LYS A 95 -8.06 -5.12 5.62
C LYS A 95 -7.85 -5.58 7.07
N LEU A 96 -7.43 -4.66 7.93
CA LEU A 96 -7.33 -4.92 9.36
C LEU A 96 -8.72 -5.24 9.95
N PRO A 97 -8.82 -6.20 10.89
CA PRO A 97 -10.06 -6.43 11.62
C PRO A 97 -10.53 -5.14 12.31
N ARG A 98 -11.82 -4.81 12.17
CA ARG A 98 -12.37 -3.57 12.75
C ARG A 98 -12.17 -3.49 14.25
N SER A 99 -12.30 -4.61 14.97
CA SER A 99 -12.10 -4.67 16.43
C SER A 99 -10.71 -4.23 16.83
N ASP A 100 -9.69 -4.80 16.21
CA ASP A 100 -8.30 -4.53 16.53
C ASP A 100 -7.93 -3.07 16.21
N PHE A 101 -8.48 -2.56 15.11
CA PHE A 101 -8.27 -1.18 14.71
C PHE A 101 -9.02 -0.19 15.61
N TYR A 102 -10.22 -0.53 16.05
CA TYR A 102 -10.97 0.24 17.04
C TYR A 102 -10.21 0.34 18.37
N ASP A 103 -9.71 -0.76 18.88
CA ASP A 103 -8.92 -0.78 20.12
C ASP A 103 -7.66 0.07 20.02
N TYR A 104 -6.98 -0.02 18.88
CA TYR A 104 -5.80 0.81 18.59
C TYR A 104 -6.12 2.31 18.57
N LEU A 105 -7.17 2.71 17.86
CA LEU A 105 -7.59 4.12 17.77
C LEU A 105 -8.11 4.63 19.12
N SER A 106 -8.96 3.86 19.80
CA SER A 106 -9.52 4.20 21.11
C SER A 106 -8.43 4.48 22.14
N LYS A 107 -7.41 3.63 22.20
CA LYS A 107 -6.26 3.82 23.11
C LYS A 107 -5.51 5.12 22.82
N ARG A 108 -5.44 5.58 21.56
CA ARG A 108 -4.72 6.79 21.17
C ARG A 108 -5.56 8.05 21.30
N LEU A 109 -6.85 7.95 21.09
CA LEU A 109 -7.76 9.08 21.18
C LEU A 109 -8.21 9.38 22.62
N SER A 110 -8.28 8.38 23.49
CA SER A 110 -8.79 8.54 24.86
C SER A 110 -8.05 9.62 25.70
N PRO A 111 -6.73 9.85 25.58
CA PRO A 111 -6.09 10.92 26.34
C PRO A 111 -6.53 12.33 25.94
N VAL A 112 -7.00 12.51 24.70
CA VAL A 112 -7.42 13.80 24.14
C VAL A 112 -8.92 13.97 24.20
N PHE A 113 -9.67 12.89 24.03
CA PHE A 113 -11.13 12.85 24.00
C PHE A 113 -11.70 11.85 25.01
N PRO A 114 -11.52 12.06 26.32
CA PRO A 114 -11.84 11.05 27.34
C PRO A 114 -13.31 10.61 27.34
N GLU A 115 -14.23 11.49 26.92
CA GLU A 115 -15.68 11.20 26.92
C GLU A 115 -16.20 10.73 25.54
N SER A 116 -15.47 11.00 24.46
CA SER A 116 -15.94 10.77 23.08
C SER A 116 -15.04 9.94 22.21
N TYR A 117 -13.94 9.39 22.73
CA TYR A 117 -12.96 8.60 21.93
C TYR A 117 -13.59 7.40 21.23
N GLY A 118 -14.54 6.71 21.86
CA GLY A 118 -15.20 5.55 21.29
C GLY A 118 -16.04 5.90 20.05
N PRO A 119 -17.01 6.80 20.15
CA PRO A 119 -17.76 7.31 19.00
C PRO A 119 -16.87 7.91 17.91
N LEU A 120 -15.78 8.60 18.25
CA LEU A 120 -14.82 9.12 17.27
C LEU A 120 -14.08 8.01 16.55
N ALA A 121 -13.61 6.98 17.27
CA ALA A 121 -12.95 5.83 16.66
C ALA A 121 -13.88 5.11 15.68
N ASP A 122 -15.13 4.88 16.07
CA ASP A 122 -16.14 4.29 15.20
C ASP A 122 -16.40 5.14 13.96
N SER A 123 -16.58 6.45 14.13
CA SER A 123 -16.84 7.38 13.02
C SER A 123 -15.66 7.43 12.03
N ILE A 124 -14.41 7.40 12.52
CA ILE A 124 -13.21 7.34 11.67
C ILE A 124 -13.20 6.04 10.86
N LEU A 125 -13.47 4.90 11.51
CA LEU A 125 -13.47 3.59 10.84
C LEU A 125 -14.61 3.45 9.83
N ASP A 126 -15.78 4.00 10.12
CA ASP A 126 -16.91 4.02 9.19
C ASP A 126 -16.61 4.89 7.98
N PHE A 127 -16.10 6.11 8.21
CA PHE A 127 -15.76 7.03 7.13
C PHE A 127 -14.70 6.49 6.18
N THR A 128 -13.71 5.78 6.73
CA THR A 128 -12.57 5.25 5.96
C THR A 128 -12.73 3.80 5.53
N GLU A 129 -13.86 3.16 5.85
CA GLU A 129 -14.11 1.73 5.61
C GLU A 129 -12.98 0.82 6.13
N CYS A 130 -12.40 1.16 7.27
CA CYS A 130 -11.25 0.49 7.87
C CYS A 130 -10.01 0.44 6.97
N HIS A 131 -9.85 1.37 6.02
CA HIS A 131 -8.63 1.44 5.21
C HIS A 131 -7.47 1.98 6.06
N PRO A 132 -6.36 1.23 6.27
CA PRO A 132 -5.32 1.59 7.25
C PRO A 132 -4.72 2.97 7.03
N TYR A 133 -4.37 3.32 5.81
CA TYR A 133 -3.78 4.61 5.47
C TYR A 133 -4.71 5.78 5.80
N TYR A 134 -5.96 5.72 5.30
CA TYR A 134 -6.91 6.82 5.48
C TYR A 134 -7.38 6.93 6.94
N ALA A 135 -7.57 5.81 7.63
CA ALA A 135 -7.96 5.83 9.04
C ALA A 135 -6.86 6.42 9.93
N GLN A 136 -5.59 6.09 9.69
CA GLN A 136 -4.48 6.68 10.41
C GLN A 136 -4.34 8.18 10.12
N GLN A 137 -4.45 8.59 8.85
CA GLN A 137 -4.37 9.98 8.44
C GLN A 137 -5.49 10.82 9.09
N LEU A 138 -6.74 10.31 9.04
CA LEU A 138 -7.87 11.00 9.64
C LEU A 138 -7.75 11.05 11.16
N ALA A 139 -7.39 9.95 11.81
CA ALA A 139 -7.18 9.90 13.25
C ALA A 139 -6.06 10.84 13.73
N ALA A 140 -4.97 10.96 12.98
CA ALA A 140 -3.89 11.89 13.29
C ALA A 140 -4.35 13.36 13.21
N ASN A 141 -5.15 13.72 12.19
CA ASN A 141 -5.73 15.06 12.08
C ASN A 141 -6.75 15.34 13.20
N VAL A 142 -7.64 14.38 13.52
CA VAL A 142 -8.56 14.49 14.65
C VAL A 142 -7.81 14.72 15.96
N TRP A 143 -6.78 13.92 16.23
CA TRP A 143 -5.94 14.06 17.41
C TRP A 143 -5.26 15.44 17.48
N GLN A 144 -4.69 15.91 16.38
CA GLN A 144 -4.03 17.20 16.31
C GLN A 144 -4.99 18.36 16.57
N ILE A 145 -6.20 18.32 16.00
CA ILE A 145 -7.23 19.32 16.25
C ILE A 145 -7.64 19.30 17.72
N GLY A 146 -7.88 18.13 18.31
CA GLY A 146 -8.23 17.99 19.71
C GLY A 146 -7.19 18.59 20.68
N VAL A 147 -5.90 18.45 20.34
CA VAL A 147 -4.81 19.05 21.13
C VAL A 147 -4.70 20.55 20.94
N LEU A 148 -4.77 21.04 19.70
CA LEU A 148 -4.51 22.45 19.37
C LEU A 148 -5.75 23.33 19.46
N GLN A 149 -6.94 22.77 19.23
CA GLN A 149 -8.22 23.45 19.13
C GLN A 149 -9.33 22.70 19.89
N PRO A 150 -9.21 22.52 21.22
CA PRO A 150 -10.10 21.63 22.00
C PRO A 150 -11.57 22.04 22.04
N LYS A 151 -11.92 23.24 21.52
CA LYS A 151 -13.28 23.76 21.45
C LYS A 151 -13.96 23.51 20.10
N THR A 152 -13.34 22.77 19.19
CA THR A 152 -13.95 22.45 17.89
C THR A 152 -15.14 21.54 18.08
N GLU A 153 -16.35 21.97 17.67
CA GLU A 153 -17.60 21.24 17.85
C GLU A 153 -17.63 19.96 17.01
N ASP A 154 -17.29 20.05 15.71
CA ASP A 154 -17.20 18.89 14.81
C ASP A 154 -15.76 18.65 14.40
N VAL A 155 -15.02 17.97 15.28
CA VAL A 155 -13.61 17.67 15.07
C VAL A 155 -13.37 16.74 13.88
N LEU A 156 -14.31 15.84 13.59
CA LEU A 156 -14.20 14.89 12.49
C LEU A 156 -14.31 15.63 11.14
N GLN A 157 -15.32 16.48 10.98
CA GLN A 157 -15.50 17.27 9.76
C GLN A 157 -14.31 18.22 9.53
N ALA A 158 -13.88 18.91 10.59
CA ALA A 158 -12.70 19.78 10.51
C ALA A 158 -11.43 19.01 10.07
N ALA A 159 -11.25 17.78 10.55
CA ALA A 159 -10.13 16.93 10.13
C ALA A 159 -10.23 16.51 8.66
N VAL A 160 -11.42 16.16 8.19
CA VAL A 160 -11.67 15.86 6.77
C VAL A 160 -11.37 17.08 5.91
N ASP A 161 -11.86 18.25 6.28
CA ASP A 161 -11.63 19.48 5.53
C ASP A 161 -10.14 19.83 5.45
N ASN A 162 -9.40 19.68 6.55
CA ASN A 162 -7.95 19.86 6.57
C ASN A 162 -7.22 18.93 5.61
N ILE A 163 -7.62 17.65 5.58
CA ILE A 163 -7.04 16.66 4.66
C ILE A 163 -7.32 17.05 3.20
N VAL A 164 -8.55 17.41 2.89
CA VAL A 164 -8.94 17.83 1.54
C VAL A 164 -8.14 19.04 1.08
N VAL A 165 -8.00 20.07 1.95
CA VAL A 165 -7.23 21.26 1.64
C VAL A 165 -5.74 20.96 1.48
N SER A 166 -5.15 20.15 2.36
CA SER A 166 -3.71 19.81 2.31
C SER A 166 -3.32 19.02 1.06
N HIS A 167 -4.24 18.23 0.50
CA HIS A 167 -4.02 17.42 -0.70
C HIS A 167 -4.69 17.99 -1.96
N ALA A 168 -5.20 19.22 -1.92
CA ALA A 168 -5.97 19.79 -3.03
C ALA A 168 -5.21 19.77 -4.37
N LEU A 169 -3.92 20.12 -4.37
CA LEU A 169 -3.09 20.12 -5.58
C LEU A 169 -2.87 18.71 -6.15
N ASP A 170 -2.71 17.72 -5.28
CA ASP A 170 -2.53 16.33 -5.72
C ASP A 170 -3.83 15.76 -6.28
N TYR A 171 -4.96 16.05 -5.61
CA TYR A 171 -6.28 15.68 -6.14
C TYR A 171 -6.57 16.36 -7.48
N GLU A 172 -6.18 17.63 -7.65
CA GLU A 172 -6.33 18.33 -8.93
C GLU A 172 -5.49 17.67 -10.03
N ARG A 173 -4.23 17.31 -9.76
CA ARG A 173 -3.37 16.60 -10.72
C ARG A 173 -3.98 15.26 -11.14
N ILE A 174 -4.42 14.45 -10.17
CA ILE A 174 -5.09 13.18 -10.41
C ILE A 174 -6.35 13.39 -11.26
N TRP A 175 -7.17 14.39 -10.88
CA TRP A 175 -8.38 14.74 -11.59
C TRP A 175 -8.13 15.15 -13.04
N MET A 176 -7.10 15.96 -13.28
CA MET A 176 -6.71 16.38 -14.62
C MET A 176 -6.19 15.23 -15.48
N GLY A 177 -5.58 14.21 -14.89
CA GLY A 177 -5.15 12.99 -15.56
C GLY A 177 -6.30 12.09 -16.05
N PHE A 178 -7.50 12.21 -15.46
CA PHE A 178 -8.63 11.39 -15.87
C PHE A 178 -9.26 11.84 -17.17
N LYS A 179 -9.61 10.86 -18.05
CA LYS A 179 -10.44 11.10 -19.23
C LYS A 179 -11.84 11.57 -18.82
N ARG A 180 -12.50 12.33 -19.71
CA ARG A 180 -13.85 12.88 -19.48
C ARG A 180 -14.85 11.83 -18.96
N THR A 181 -14.84 10.63 -19.52
CA THR A 181 -15.73 9.52 -19.08
C THR A 181 -15.45 9.09 -17.65
N ASN A 182 -14.15 9.00 -17.25
CA ASN A 182 -13.78 8.62 -15.89
C ASN A 182 -14.24 9.68 -14.89
N ARG A 183 -14.01 10.98 -15.20
CA ARG A 183 -14.48 12.09 -14.35
C ARG A 183 -15.99 12.06 -14.16
N TRP A 184 -16.74 11.82 -15.24
CA TRP A 184 -18.20 11.71 -15.17
C TRP A 184 -18.64 10.54 -14.27
N ILE A 185 -18.02 9.36 -14.39
CA ILE A 185 -18.30 8.19 -13.54
C ILE A 185 -18.03 8.52 -12.09
N LEU A 186 -16.86 9.09 -11.78
CA LEU A 186 -16.49 9.45 -10.41
C LEU A 186 -17.44 10.48 -9.79
N GLN A 187 -17.85 11.50 -10.56
CA GLN A 187 -18.84 12.48 -10.10
C GLN A 187 -20.19 11.84 -9.80
N ARG A 188 -20.63 10.88 -10.62
CA ARG A 188 -21.89 10.15 -10.39
C ARG A 188 -21.81 9.30 -9.12
N LEU A 189 -20.72 8.57 -8.93
CA LEU A 189 -20.50 7.75 -7.74
C LEU A 189 -20.43 8.62 -6.47
N ALA A 190 -19.70 9.71 -6.49
CA ALA A 190 -19.62 10.65 -5.37
C ALA A 190 -20.98 11.26 -5.01
N SER A 191 -21.85 11.49 -6.00
CA SER A 191 -23.22 12.00 -5.80
C SER A 191 -24.21 10.90 -5.40
N LYS A 192 -23.76 9.66 -5.15
CA LYS A 192 -24.60 8.49 -4.88
C LYS A 192 -25.70 8.25 -5.94
N LYS A 193 -25.45 8.69 -7.18
CA LYS A 193 -26.35 8.48 -8.31
C LYS A 193 -26.02 7.20 -9.04
N THR A 194 -27.02 6.44 -9.43
CA THR A 194 -26.84 5.24 -10.25
C THR A 194 -26.29 5.61 -11.63
N LEU A 195 -25.40 4.76 -12.15
CA LEU A 195 -24.92 4.86 -13.52
C LEU A 195 -26.04 4.37 -14.47
N GLN A 196 -26.80 5.31 -15.06
CA GLN A 196 -27.89 4.96 -15.96
C GLN A 196 -27.34 4.59 -17.36
N SER A 197 -27.89 3.53 -17.94
CA SER A 197 -27.45 2.95 -19.22
C SER A 197 -27.74 3.79 -20.45
N GLY A 198 -28.34 4.97 -20.34
CA GLY A 198 -28.67 5.85 -21.48
C GLY A 198 -27.68 6.97 -21.77
N GLU A 199 -26.82 7.34 -20.81
CA GLU A 199 -25.92 8.51 -20.94
C GLU A 199 -24.58 8.17 -21.63
N TYR A 200 -24.16 6.90 -21.57
CA TYR A 200 -22.99 6.38 -22.28
C TYR A 200 -23.22 4.91 -22.68
N ARG A 201 -22.55 4.46 -23.74
CA ARG A 201 -22.59 3.04 -24.14
C ARG A 201 -22.09 2.17 -23.01
N THR A 202 -22.79 1.09 -22.67
CA THR A 202 -22.45 0.16 -21.58
C THR A 202 -21.00 -0.33 -21.68
N SER A 203 -20.51 -0.61 -22.91
CA SER A 203 -19.11 -0.99 -23.16
C SER A 203 -18.09 0.10 -22.76
N THR A 204 -18.45 1.37 -22.92
CA THR A 204 -17.59 2.52 -22.55
C THR A 204 -17.50 2.66 -21.03
N ILE A 205 -18.64 2.51 -20.33
CA ILE A 205 -18.68 2.54 -18.85
C ILE A 205 -17.88 1.35 -18.28
N TYR A 206 -18.12 0.14 -18.79
CA TYR A 206 -17.40 -1.05 -18.35
C TYR A 206 -15.88 -0.92 -18.54
N SER A 207 -15.43 -0.46 -19.70
CA SER A 207 -14.01 -0.24 -19.99
C SER A 207 -13.40 0.85 -19.11
N ALA A 208 -14.17 1.88 -18.74
CA ALA A 208 -13.72 2.95 -17.84
C ALA A 208 -13.62 2.45 -16.38
N LEU A 209 -14.60 1.71 -15.88
CA LEU A 209 -14.56 1.10 -14.56
C LEU A 209 -13.37 0.14 -14.42
N LYS A 210 -13.13 -0.71 -15.43
CA LYS A 210 -11.97 -1.61 -15.42
C LYS A 210 -10.62 -0.88 -15.40
N ARG A 211 -10.55 0.34 -15.91
CA ARG A 211 -9.34 1.19 -15.81
C ARG A 211 -9.19 1.89 -14.47
N LEU A 212 -10.30 2.18 -13.78
CA LEU A 212 -10.28 2.80 -12.46
C LEU A 212 -9.98 1.78 -11.34
N GLN A 213 -10.08 0.47 -11.62
CA GLN A 213 -9.75 -0.62 -10.71
C GLN A 213 -8.28 -1.06 -10.78
N LYS A 214 -7.51 -0.52 -11.71
CA LYS A 214 -6.06 -0.73 -11.84
C LYS A 214 -5.30 0.41 -11.18
#